data_531646df9d88a0af777b6e3942e118e7
#
_entry.id   531646df9d88a0af777b6e3942e118e7
#
_cell.length_a   1.000
_cell.length_b   1.000
_cell.length_c   1.000
_cell.angle_alpha   90.00
_cell.angle_beta   90.00
_cell.angle_gamma   90.00
#
_symmetry.space_group_name_H-M   'P 1'
#
loop_
_entity.id
_entity.type
_entity.pdbx_description
1 polymer ?
#
loop_
_entity_poly.entity_id
_entity_poly.type
_entity_poly.pdbx_seq_one_letter_code
_entity_poly.pdbx_strand_id
1 'polypeptide(L)'
;DMTTLGKVIGGGLPVGAFGGRKDIMACLAPLGAVYQAGTLSGNPLAVTAGLKTLELIQAPNFHDKLTTQTKKLVAGLVKAAKEA
;
A
#
# COMPACT_ATOMS: atom_id res chain seq x y z
N ASP A 1 3.84 -16.48 3.69
CA ASP A 1 4.63 -16.35 4.91
C ASP A 1 5.04 -14.92 5.22
N MET A 2 5.24 -14.10 4.19
CA MET A 2 5.49 -12.67 4.32
C MET A 2 4.67 -11.89 3.31
N THR A 3 4.31 -10.65 3.68
CA THR A 3 3.64 -9.69 2.80
C THR A 3 4.50 -8.44 2.69
N THR A 4 4.66 -7.94 1.48
CA THR A 4 5.30 -6.65 1.23
C THR A 4 4.26 -5.68 0.67
N LEU A 5 4.31 -4.44 1.12
CA LEU A 5 3.41 -3.37 0.73
C LEU A 5 4.23 -2.16 0.30
N GLY A 6 3.73 -1.43 -0.66
CA GLY A 6 4.41 -0.23 -1.10
C GLY A 6 3.53 0.67 -1.96
N LYS A 7 4.15 1.65 -2.57
CA LYS A 7 3.54 2.58 -3.51
C LYS A 7 2.29 3.27 -2.96
N VAL A 8 1.11 2.69 -3.19
CA VAL A 8 -0.19 3.31 -2.82
C VAL A 8 -0.35 3.54 -1.32
N ILE A 9 0.27 2.71 -0.48
CA ILE A 9 0.16 2.89 0.98
C ILE A 9 0.82 4.18 1.47
N GLY A 10 1.69 4.77 0.69
CA GLY A 10 2.36 6.03 1.01
C GLY A 10 1.56 7.28 0.65
N GLY A 11 0.41 7.13 -0.04
CA GLY A 11 -0.39 8.27 -0.48
C GLY A 11 0.38 9.23 -1.41
N GLY A 12 1.32 8.70 -2.20
CA GLY A 12 2.21 9.47 -3.08
C GLY A 12 3.59 9.72 -2.50
N LEU A 13 3.83 9.42 -1.22
CA LEU A 13 5.12 9.59 -0.55
C LEU A 13 5.86 8.25 -0.40
N PRO A 14 7.19 8.27 -0.19
CA PRO A 14 8.00 7.05 -0.18
C PRO A 14 7.82 6.26 1.12
N VAL A 15 6.87 5.32 1.10
CA VAL A 15 6.62 4.37 2.18
C VAL A 15 6.61 2.96 1.62
N GLY A 16 7.29 2.07 2.31
CA GLY A 16 7.20 0.65 2.11
C GLY A 16 6.98 -0.04 3.46
N ALA A 17 6.36 -1.18 3.44
CA ALA A 17 6.17 -2.01 4.63
C ALA A 17 6.32 -3.48 4.29
N PHE A 18 6.75 -4.25 5.26
CA PHE A 18 6.75 -5.70 5.16
C PHE A 18 6.44 -6.31 6.52
N GLY A 19 5.86 -7.47 6.49
CA GLY A 19 5.48 -8.19 7.70
C GLY A 19 5.18 -9.64 7.40
N GLY A 20 5.00 -10.43 8.41
CA GLY A 20 4.73 -11.85 8.26
C GLY A 20 4.70 -12.58 9.58
N ARG A 21 4.87 -13.90 9.50
CA ARG A 21 4.90 -14.75 10.68
C ARG A 21 5.96 -14.28 11.68
N LYS A 22 5.64 -14.39 12.95
CA LYS A 22 6.48 -13.95 14.06
C LYS A 22 7.88 -14.56 14.03
N ASP A 23 7.99 -15.84 13.71
CA ASP A 23 9.27 -16.55 13.62
C ASP A 23 10.16 -16.00 12.51
N ILE A 24 9.57 -15.63 11.38
CA ILE A 24 10.30 -15.00 10.27
C ILE A 24 10.72 -13.56 10.64
N MET A 25 9.80 -12.78 11.19
CA MET A 25 10.10 -11.39 11.57
C MET A 25 11.12 -11.30 12.71
N ALA A 26 11.22 -12.32 13.54
CA ALA A 26 12.24 -12.41 14.60
C ALA A 26 13.68 -12.56 14.06
N CYS A 27 13.86 -12.84 12.77
CA CYS A 27 15.16 -12.83 12.13
C CYS A 27 15.74 -11.41 11.96
N LEU A 28 14.91 -10.37 12.06
CA LEU A 28 15.37 -8.98 11.94
C LEU A 28 16.11 -8.51 13.19
N ALA A 29 17.15 -7.72 12.97
CA ALA A 29 17.85 -7.02 14.07
C ALA A 29 16.85 -6.11 14.83
N PRO A 30 16.99 -5.99 16.18
CA PRO A 30 18.04 -6.55 17.02
C PRO A 30 17.80 -8.00 17.46
N LEU A 31 16.62 -8.58 17.19
CA LEU A 31 16.28 -9.93 17.63
C LEU A 31 17.04 -11.01 16.83
N GLY A 32 17.30 -10.76 15.57
CA GLY A 32 18.02 -11.67 14.68
C GLY A 32 19.17 -10.98 13.96
N ALA A 33 19.78 -11.70 13.04
CA ALA A 33 20.99 -11.27 12.34
C ALA A 33 20.72 -10.46 11.06
N VAL A 34 19.48 -10.39 10.61
CA VAL A 34 19.12 -9.70 9.36
C VAL A 34 19.04 -8.21 9.60
N TYR A 35 19.93 -7.45 8.96
CA TYR A 35 19.96 -6.00 9.05
C TYR A 35 19.02 -5.38 8.02
N GLN A 36 18.24 -4.40 8.47
CA GLN A 36 17.39 -3.58 7.60
C GLN A 36 17.60 -2.10 7.98
N ALA A 37 17.89 -1.30 6.98
CA ALA A 37 18.02 0.15 7.16
C ALA A 37 17.76 0.86 5.83
N GLY A 38 17.41 2.13 5.93
CA GLY A 38 17.23 3.02 4.80
C GLY A 38 17.11 4.45 5.31
N THR A 39 17.72 5.38 4.62
CA THR A 39 17.74 6.80 5.00
C THR A 39 16.34 7.36 5.19
N LEU A 40 15.39 6.93 4.35
CA LEU A 40 14.00 7.37 4.38
C LEU A 40 13.08 6.48 5.23
N SER A 41 13.60 5.38 5.81
CA SER A 41 12.82 4.50 6.66
C SER A 41 12.27 5.24 7.87
N GLY A 42 10.97 5.16 8.09
CA GLY A 42 10.31 5.84 9.20
C GLY A 42 10.24 7.37 9.06
N ASN A 43 10.46 7.91 7.88
CA ASN A 43 10.33 9.35 7.63
C ASN A 43 8.96 9.86 8.10
N PRO A 44 8.92 10.85 9.03
CA PRO A 44 7.66 11.27 9.65
C PRO A 44 6.61 11.77 8.66
N LEU A 45 7.00 12.47 7.62
CA LEU A 45 6.08 12.96 6.59
C LEU A 45 5.45 11.80 5.82
N ALA A 46 6.28 10.88 5.34
CA ALA A 46 5.81 9.72 4.58
C ALA A 46 4.97 8.76 5.43
N VAL A 47 5.36 8.52 6.68
CA VAL A 47 4.58 7.68 7.62
C VAL A 47 3.24 8.32 7.93
N THR A 48 3.18 9.63 8.13
CA THR A 48 1.92 10.36 8.36
C THR A 48 0.97 10.25 7.16
N ALA A 49 1.49 10.42 5.95
CA ALA A 49 0.72 10.24 4.73
C ALA A 49 0.21 8.80 4.58
N GLY A 50 1.05 7.82 4.90
CA GLY A 50 0.68 6.40 4.89
C GLY A 50 -0.42 6.08 5.89
N LEU A 51 -0.31 6.57 7.12
CA LEU A 51 -1.35 6.40 8.14
C LEU A 51 -2.68 7.01 7.69
N LYS A 52 -2.64 8.20 7.10
CA LYS A 52 -3.86 8.83 6.57
C LYS A 52 -4.46 8.04 5.42
N THR A 53 -3.64 7.51 4.53
CA THR A 53 -4.10 6.64 3.44
C THR A 53 -4.78 5.39 3.99
N LEU A 54 -4.18 4.72 4.97
CA LEU A 54 -4.76 3.54 5.61
C LEU A 54 -6.08 3.87 6.32
N GLU A 55 -6.19 5.01 6.97
CA GLU A 55 -7.44 5.48 7.56
C GLU A 55 -8.54 5.65 6.49
N LEU A 56 -8.22 6.28 5.38
CA LEU A 56 -9.17 6.52 4.30
C LEU A 56 -9.68 5.24 3.64
N ILE A 57 -8.81 4.26 3.40
CA ILE A 57 -9.22 3.00 2.77
C ILE A 57 -10.05 2.10 3.69
N GLN A 58 -10.02 2.34 5.00
CA GLN A 58 -10.85 1.63 5.97
C GLN A 58 -12.26 2.25 6.11
N ALA A 59 -12.52 3.39 5.46
CA ALA A 59 -13.83 4.01 5.50
C ALA A 59 -14.92 3.08 4.95
N PRO A 60 -16.13 3.10 5.53
CA PRO A 60 -17.25 2.29 5.02
C PRO A 60 -17.48 2.53 3.53
N ASN A 61 -17.70 1.46 2.79
CA ASN A 61 -17.98 1.47 1.34
C ASN A 61 -16.83 2.00 0.46
N PHE A 62 -15.62 2.16 0.98
CA PHE A 62 -14.48 2.61 0.17
C PHE A 62 -14.26 1.72 -1.05
N HIS A 63 -14.19 0.41 -0.86
CA HIS A 63 -13.95 -0.55 -1.94
C HIS A 63 -15.13 -0.65 -2.90
N ASP A 64 -16.37 -0.50 -2.43
CA ASP A 64 -17.54 -0.46 -3.30
C ASP A 64 -17.54 0.77 -4.21
N LYS A 65 -17.18 1.93 -3.68
CA LYS A 65 -17.00 3.16 -4.46
C LYS A 65 -15.89 3.00 -5.50
N LEU A 66 -14.76 2.45 -5.10
CA LEU A 66 -13.64 2.20 -6.00
C LEU A 66 -14.04 1.24 -7.13
N THR A 67 -14.73 0.15 -6.80
CA THR A 67 -15.24 -0.80 -7.79
C THR A 67 -16.19 -0.13 -8.78
N THR A 68 -17.10 0.71 -8.31
CA THR A 68 -18.03 1.45 -9.16
C THR A 68 -17.30 2.37 -10.13
N GLN A 69 -16.34 3.13 -9.66
CA GLN A 69 -15.53 4.00 -10.52
C GLN A 69 -14.71 3.21 -11.53
N THR A 70 -14.13 2.09 -11.13
CA THR A 70 -13.37 1.21 -12.01
C THR A 70 -14.25 0.65 -13.13
N LYS A 71 -15.45 0.17 -12.81
CA LYS A 71 -16.40 -0.32 -13.81
C LYS A 71 -16.77 0.76 -14.81
N LYS A 72 -17.01 1.98 -14.35
CA LYS A 72 -17.31 3.13 -15.22
C LYS A 72 -16.15 3.43 -16.17
N LEU A 73 -14.94 3.46 -15.67
CA LEU A 73 -13.74 3.68 -16.48
C LEU A 73 -13.56 2.59 -17.53
N VAL A 74 -13.66 1.33 -17.12
CA VAL A 74 -13.50 0.17 -18.03
C VAL A 74 -14.56 0.20 -19.12
N ALA A 75 -15.82 0.46 -18.78
CA ALA A 75 -16.92 0.56 -19.76
C ALA A 75 -16.64 1.68 -20.79
N GLY A 76 -16.13 2.83 -20.35
CA GLY A 76 -15.75 3.93 -21.21
C GLY A 76 -14.60 3.57 -22.16
N LEU A 77 -13.58 2.90 -21.65
CA LEU A 77 -12.44 2.43 -22.46
C LEU A 77 -12.87 1.40 -23.52
N VAL A 78 -13.69 0.43 -23.12
CA VAL A 78 -14.22 -0.59 -24.04
C VAL A 78 -15.06 0.05 -25.15
N LYS A 79 -15.91 1.02 -24.79
CA LYS A 79 -16.70 1.76 -25.78
C LYS A 79 -15.80 2.50 -26.76
N ALA A 80 -14.85 3.27 -26.27
CA ALA A 80 -13.92 4.02 -27.09
C ALA A 80 -13.11 3.10 -28.05
N ALA A 81 -12.65 1.95 -27.53
CA ALA A 81 -11.92 0.98 -28.35
C ALA A 81 -12.78 0.36 -29.47
N LYS A 82 -14.08 0.15 -29.22
CA LYS A 82 -15.00 -0.37 -30.24
C LYS A 82 -15.36 0.68 -31.32
N GLU A 83 -15.36 1.96 -30.97
CA GLU A 83 -15.64 3.06 -31.87
C GLU A 83 -14.42 3.46 -32.71
N ALA A 84 -13.21 3.09 -32.29
CA ALA A 84 -11.97 3.32 -33.03
C ALA A 84 -11.74 2.25 -34.10
#